data_1d4816d33e6ccdab355a64121265b49c
#
_entry.id   1d4816d33e6ccdab355a64121265b49c
#
_cell.length_a   1.000
_cell.length_b   1.000
_cell.length_c   1.000
_cell.angle_alpha   90.00
_cell.angle_beta   90.00
_cell.angle_gamma   90.00
#
_symmetry.space_group_name_H-M   'P 1'
#
loop_
_entity.id
_entity.type
_entity.pdbx_description
1 polymer ?
#
loop_
_entity_poly.entity_id
_entity_poly.type
_entity_poly.pdbx_seq_one_letter_code
_entity_poly.pdbx_strand_id
1 'polypeptide(L)'
;MSRIYYTKPSITELEIRYATDAAANGWGERCYEYITRFEDAFRQHLDAKYAIATSSCTGALHMGLAALGVGPGDEVILADTNWIATAAPIVHLGAKPVFVDILPDSWCIDPELTETAITPRTKAIIAVHLYGNLCDMDRLLAIGQKHGIPIIEDAAEAIGSQYHGKRAGSIGKFGTFSFHGTKTITTGEGGMLVTNDAALYETVLTLSNHGRARGQTKQFWPDMVGFKYKMSNIQAAIGCAQMERIDELINRKREILKYYRERLEKLNGVKMNPEPTGMVNGAWMPTVVFDGETGVTREKLHAAFAAENIDARVFFWPLSSLSIFAVNPGNKHSYGIPTRAINLPSYHDISLEDMRRVIAVVEGTYGR
;
A
#
# COMPACT_ATOMS: atom_id res chain seq x y z
N MET A 1 -3.86 4.47 32.29
CA MET A 1 -3.64 3.22 31.52
C MET A 1 -2.46 3.40 30.59
N SER A 2 -1.72 2.33 30.26
CA SER A 2 -0.63 2.36 29.29
C SER A 2 -1.17 2.77 27.90
N ARG A 3 -0.35 3.48 27.14
CA ARG A 3 -0.70 3.88 25.77
C ARG A 3 -0.71 2.67 24.85
N ILE A 4 -1.76 2.53 24.04
CA ILE A 4 -1.82 1.57 22.94
C ILE A 4 -1.48 2.34 21.66
N TYR A 5 -0.42 1.91 20.96
CA TYR A 5 -0.02 2.52 19.70
C TYR A 5 -0.88 1.99 18.56
N TYR A 6 -1.08 2.80 17.54
CA TYR A 6 -1.75 2.41 16.32
C TYR A 6 -1.00 1.29 15.57
N THR A 7 0.33 1.40 15.51
CA THR A 7 1.22 0.39 14.94
C THR A 7 2.64 0.53 15.50
N LYS A 8 3.41 -0.53 15.43
CA LYS A 8 4.85 -0.57 15.73
C LYS A 8 5.52 -1.55 14.76
N PRO A 9 6.77 -1.29 14.35
CA PRO A 9 7.56 -2.29 13.63
C PRO A 9 7.89 -3.48 14.55
N SER A 10 8.01 -4.67 13.98
CA SER A 10 8.53 -5.85 14.68
C SER A 10 10.02 -6.00 14.37
N ILE A 11 10.85 -5.55 15.28
CA ILE A 11 12.31 -5.63 15.17
C ILE A 11 12.84 -6.59 16.24
N THR A 12 13.67 -7.53 15.83
CA THR A 12 14.33 -8.54 16.68
C THR A 12 15.85 -8.46 16.54
N GLU A 13 16.56 -9.33 17.24
CA GLU A 13 18.02 -9.47 17.10
C GLU A 13 18.45 -9.82 15.66
N LEU A 14 17.56 -10.39 14.86
CA LEU A 14 17.84 -10.71 13.44
C LEU A 14 18.05 -9.45 12.61
N GLU A 15 17.10 -8.50 12.70
CA GLU A 15 17.19 -7.21 12.01
C GLU A 15 18.38 -6.39 12.49
N ILE A 16 18.65 -6.39 13.81
CA ILE A 16 19.79 -5.68 14.41
C ILE A 16 21.10 -6.24 13.87
N ARG A 17 21.25 -7.57 13.83
CA ARG A 17 22.45 -8.25 13.32
C ARG A 17 22.71 -7.92 11.85
N TYR A 18 21.66 -7.96 11.00
CA TYR A 18 21.80 -7.69 9.57
C TYR A 18 22.13 -6.21 9.30
N ALA A 19 21.46 -5.29 9.99
CA ALA A 19 21.76 -3.87 9.89
C ALA A 19 23.20 -3.56 10.35
N THR A 20 23.65 -4.20 11.43
CA THR A 20 25.03 -4.06 11.96
C THR A 20 26.05 -4.59 10.96
N ASP A 21 25.82 -5.77 10.35
CA ASP A 21 26.72 -6.31 9.31
C ASP A 21 26.78 -5.37 8.10
N ALA A 22 25.61 -4.90 7.62
CA ALA A 22 25.60 -3.95 6.50
C ALA A 22 26.32 -2.64 6.80
N ALA A 23 26.19 -2.12 8.03
CA ALA A 23 26.86 -0.90 8.46
C ALA A 23 28.40 -1.08 8.60
N ALA A 24 28.84 -2.23 9.08
CA ALA A 24 30.26 -2.53 9.28
C ALA A 24 30.95 -2.98 7.99
N ASN A 25 30.30 -3.81 7.18
CA ASN A 25 30.93 -4.56 6.10
C ASN A 25 30.31 -4.32 4.71
N GLY A 26 29.17 -3.65 4.60
CA GLY A 26 28.38 -3.49 3.36
C GLY A 26 28.83 -2.32 2.48
N TRP A 27 30.14 -2.12 2.30
CA TRP A 27 30.72 -1.03 1.53
C TRP A 27 31.61 -1.56 0.37
N GLY A 28 31.99 -0.67 -0.53
CA GLY A 28 32.83 -1.03 -1.68
C GLY A 28 32.13 -2.04 -2.58
N GLU A 29 32.76 -3.17 -2.81
CA GLU A 29 32.23 -4.27 -3.67
C GLU A 29 30.94 -4.88 -3.09
N ARG A 30 30.73 -4.83 -1.79
CA ARG A 30 29.55 -5.35 -1.10
C ARG A 30 28.39 -4.37 -0.98
N CYS A 31 28.49 -3.15 -1.53
CA CYS A 31 27.52 -2.07 -1.30
C CYS A 31 26.10 -2.35 -1.86
N TYR A 32 25.92 -3.37 -2.67
CA TYR A 32 24.64 -3.80 -3.25
C TYR A 32 24.22 -5.21 -2.83
N GLU A 33 25.00 -5.91 -2.03
CA GLU A 33 24.78 -7.32 -1.67
C GLU A 33 23.40 -7.53 -1.02
N TYR A 34 23.08 -6.76 0.01
CA TYR A 34 21.77 -6.86 0.67
C TYR A 34 20.62 -6.37 -0.21
N ILE A 35 20.86 -5.39 -1.08
CA ILE A 35 19.83 -4.94 -2.04
C ILE A 35 19.44 -6.08 -2.98
N THR A 36 20.41 -6.73 -3.61
CA THR A 36 20.18 -7.86 -4.51
C THR A 36 19.51 -9.02 -3.78
N ARG A 37 19.97 -9.35 -2.57
CA ARG A 37 19.37 -10.41 -1.74
C ARG A 37 17.92 -10.08 -1.37
N PHE A 38 17.59 -8.83 -1.02
CA PHE A 38 16.25 -8.42 -0.68
C PHE A 38 15.33 -8.45 -1.91
N GLU A 39 15.78 -7.94 -3.06
CA GLU A 39 15.06 -8.01 -4.34
C GLU A 39 14.73 -9.47 -4.71
N ASP A 40 15.72 -10.37 -4.60
CA ASP A 40 15.55 -11.79 -4.89
C ASP A 40 14.56 -12.47 -3.94
N ALA A 41 14.67 -12.26 -2.64
CA ALA A 41 13.76 -12.82 -1.65
C ALA A 41 12.32 -12.32 -1.87
N PHE A 42 12.15 -11.03 -2.17
CA PHE A 42 10.83 -10.41 -2.36
C PHE A 42 10.15 -10.89 -3.65
N ARG A 43 10.88 -10.92 -4.80
CA ARG A 43 10.33 -11.44 -6.06
C ARG A 43 9.96 -12.92 -5.97
N GLN A 44 10.77 -13.74 -5.27
CA GLN A 44 10.46 -15.16 -5.04
C GLN A 44 9.19 -15.31 -4.19
N HIS A 45 9.04 -14.51 -3.13
CA HIS A 45 7.82 -14.52 -2.32
C HIS A 45 6.57 -14.17 -3.14
N LEU A 46 6.69 -13.28 -4.12
CA LEU A 46 5.56 -12.86 -4.97
C LEU A 46 5.35 -13.73 -6.22
N ASP A 47 6.21 -14.70 -6.48
CA ASP A 47 6.28 -15.44 -7.76
C ASP A 47 6.39 -14.47 -8.96
N ALA A 48 7.26 -13.46 -8.84
CA ALA A 48 7.50 -12.46 -9.85
C ALA A 48 8.89 -12.61 -10.49
N LYS A 49 9.04 -12.13 -11.73
CA LYS A 49 10.32 -12.24 -12.47
C LYS A 49 11.35 -11.21 -12.02
N TYR A 50 10.92 -9.99 -11.75
CA TYR A 50 11.80 -8.85 -11.47
C TYR A 50 11.31 -8.04 -10.28
N ALA A 51 12.27 -7.52 -9.50
CA ALA A 51 12.05 -6.58 -8.42
C ALA A 51 13.15 -5.52 -8.42
N ILE A 52 12.81 -4.30 -8.04
CA ILE A 52 13.73 -3.16 -7.88
C ILE A 52 13.44 -2.50 -6.54
N ALA A 53 14.40 -2.58 -5.62
CA ALA A 53 14.30 -1.92 -4.32
C ALA A 53 14.49 -0.41 -4.44
N THR A 54 13.61 0.35 -3.80
CA THR A 54 13.54 1.80 -3.88
C THR A 54 13.51 2.43 -2.49
N SER A 55 13.79 3.73 -2.42
CA SER A 55 13.77 4.48 -1.16
C SER A 55 12.37 4.69 -0.60
N SER A 56 11.30 4.47 -1.40
CA SER A 56 9.90 4.56 -0.99
C SER A 56 8.98 3.95 -2.05
N CYS A 57 7.76 3.55 -1.65
CA CYS A 57 6.71 3.15 -2.59
C CYS A 57 6.35 4.29 -3.56
N THR A 58 6.29 5.53 -3.08
CA THR A 58 6.05 6.73 -3.89
C THR A 58 7.09 6.87 -5.01
N GLY A 59 8.37 6.63 -4.68
CA GLY A 59 9.46 6.61 -5.67
C GLY A 59 9.32 5.46 -6.68
N ALA A 60 8.86 4.29 -6.23
CA ALA A 60 8.57 3.14 -7.09
C ALA A 60 7.45 3.45 -8.10
N LEU A 61 6.33 4.02 -7.62
CA LEU A 61 5.22 4.48 -8.47
C LEU A 61 5.68 5.55 -9.47
N HIS A 62 6.46 6.53 -9.01
CA HIS A 62 6.96 7.62 -9.87
C HIS A 62 7.80 7.08 -11.02
N MET A 63 8.74 6.18 -10.73
CA MET A 63 9.57 5.57 -11.78
C MET A 63 8.78 4.66 -12.71
N GLY A 64 7.84 3.87 -12.17
CA GLY A 64 6.98 2.99 -12.96
C GLY A 64 6.08 3.78 -13.92
N LEU A 65 5.45 4.85 -13.46
CA LEU A 65 4.65 5.75 -14.30
C LEU A 65 5.50 6.47 -15.35
N ALA A 66 6.68 6.97 -14.97
CA ALA A 66 7.62 7.59 -15.91
C ALA A 66 8.08 6.58 -16.98
N ALA A 67 8.34 5.32 -16.61
CA ALA A 67 8.71 4.26 -17.55
C ALA A 67 7.59 3.90 -18.53
N LEU A 68 6.32 4.09 -18.15
CA LEU A 68 5.16 3.98 -19.05
C LEU A 68 4.96 5.23 -19.94
N GLY A 69 5.80 6.25 -19.79
CA GLY A 69 5.71 7.49 -20.55
C GLY A 69 4.55 8.39 -20.12
N VAL A 70 4.12 8.31 -18.85
CA VAL A 70 3.16 9.25 -18.27
C VAL A 70 3.79 10.63 -18.16
N GLY A 71 3.09 11.67 -18.63
CA GLY A 71 3.59 13.04 -18.65
C GLY A 71 2.51 14.10 -18.85
N PRO A 72 2.91 15.36 -19.17
CA PRO A 72 1.97 16.45 -19.35
C PRO A 72 0.90 16.15 -20.40
N GLY A 73 -0.37 16.39 -20.04
CA GLY A 73 -1.53 16.13 -20.89
C GLY A 73 -2.16 14.75 -20.71
N ASP A 74 -1.47 13.82 -20.06
CA ASP A 74 -2.00 12.50 -19.74
C ASP A 74 -2.90 12.53 -18.49
N GLU A 75 -3.77 11.54 -18.40
CA GLU A 75 -4.64 11.28 -17.24
C GLU A 75 -4.33 9.89 -16.66
N VAL A 76 -4.33 9.79 -15.31
CA VAL A 76 -4.21 8.51 -14.60
C VAL A 76 -5.39 8.38 -13.65
N ILE A 77 -6.14 7.28 -13.81
CA ILE A 77 -7.34 7.01 -12.99
C ILE A 77 -6.92 6.25 -11.72
N LEU A 78 -7.47 6.67 -10.57
CA LEU A 78 -7.30 6.01 -9.27
C LEU A 78 -8.50 6.26 -8.36
N ALA A 79 -8.61 5.47 -7.28
CA ALA A 79 -9.65 5.68 -6.28
C ALA A 79 -9.49 7.03 -5.57
N ASP A 80 -10.63 7.70 -5.31
CA ASP A 80 -10.65 8.95 -4.54
C ASP A 80 -10.29 8.75 -3.06
N THR A 81 -10.62 7.58 -2.49
CA THR A 81 -10.22 7.24 -1.12
C THR A 81 -8.87 6.54 -1.13
N ASN A 82 -7.84 7.30 -0.76
CA ASN A 82 -6.47 6.81 -0.78
C ASN A 82 -5.53 7.75 -0.01
N TRP A 83 -4.30 7.29 0.26
CA TRP A 83 -3.23 8.17 0.68
C TRP A 83 -2.67 8.97 -0.52
N ILE A 84 -2.34 10.25 -0.30
CA ILE A 84 -1.81 11.16 -1.35
C ILE A 84 -0.57 10.61 -2.07
N ALA A 85 0.17 9.71 -1.44
CA ALA A 85 1.39 9.13 -2.00
C ALA A 85 1.18 8.40 -3.35
N THR A 86 -0.04 7.94 -3.65
CA THR A 86 -0.37 7.35 -4.96
C THR A 86 -0.65 8.41 -6.02
N ALA A 87 -1.26 9.55 -5.64
CA ALA A 87 -1.59 10.64 -6.57
C ALA A 87 -0.40 11.57 -6.84
N ALA A 88 0.48 11.77 -5.85
CA ALA A 88 1.61 12.69 -5.95
C ALA A 88 2.54 12.40 -7.14
N PRO A 89 2.94 11.15 -7.45
CA PRO A 89 3.76 10.83 -8.62
C PRO A 89 3.13 11.26 -9.96
N ILE A 90 1.80 11.17 -10.06
CA ILE A 90 1.05 11.59 -11.26
C ILE A 90 1.24 13.09 -11.47
N VAL A 91 1.03 13.87 -10.40
CA VAL A 91 1.19 15.33 -10.42
C VAL A 91 2.65 15.73 -10.69
N HIS A 92 3.62 15.04 -10.07
CA HIS A 92 5.05 15.30 -10.28
C HIS A 92 5.48 15.06 -11.74
N LEU A 93 4.83 14.15 -12.46
CA LEU A 93 5.05 13.92 -13.90
C LEU A 93 4.32 14.93 -14.80
N GLY A 94 3.56 15.86 -14.22
CA GLY A 94 2.76 16.82 -14.97
C GLY A 94 1.46 16.26 -15.55
N ALA A 95 1.10 15.03 -15.18
CA ALA A 95 -0.15 14.40 -15.55
C ALA A 95 -1.27 14.76 -14.55
N LYS A 96 -2.52 14.48 -14.93
CA LYS A 96 -3.70 14.76 -14.14
C LYS A 96 -4.22 13.49 -13.45
N PRO A 97 -4.34 13.44 -12.11
CA PRO A 97 -5.09 12.39 -11.45
C PRO A 97 -6.59 12.53 -11.73
N VAL A 98 -7.26 11.42 -12.04
CA VAL A 98 -8.70 11.33 -12.22
C VAL A 98 -9.26 10.44 -11.11
N PHE A 99 -9.95 11.04 -10.15
CA PHE A 99 -10.49 10.36 -8.99
C PHE A 99 -11.87 9.80 -9.29
N VAL A 100 -12.03 8.50 -9.06
CA VAL A 100 -13.32 7.79 -9.15
C VAL A 100 -13.73 7.24 -7.80
N ASP A 101 -15.02 6.99 -7.62
CA ASP A 101 -15.55 6.49 -6.36
C ASP A 101 -15.07 5.04 -6.08
N ILE A 102 -15.30 4.60 -4.88
CA ILE A 102 -14.98 3.26 -4.38
C ILE A 102 -16.25 2.42 -4.24
N LEU A 103 -16.10 1.10 -4.24
CA LEU A 103 -17.16 0.18 -3.88
C LEU A 103 -17.43 0.25 -2.37
N PRO A 104 -18.70 0.19 -1.93
CA PRO A 104 -19.07 0.36 -0.53
C PRO A 104 -18.68 -0.80 0.39
N ASP A 105 -18.40 -1.95 -0.18
CA ASP A 105 -18.08 -3.19 0.53
C ASP A 105 -16.58 -3.51 0.55
N SER A 106 -15.85 -3.30 -0.53
CA SER A 106 -14.40 -3.54 -0.60
C SER A 106 -13.57 -2.29 -0.28
N TRP A 107 -14.14 -1.11 -0.42
CA TRP A 107 -13.48 0.22 -0.29
C TRP A 107 -12.39 0.45 -1.33
N CYS A 108 -12.32 -0.41 -2.32
CA CYS A 108 -11.42 -0.30 -3.46
C CYS A 108 -12.11 0.39 -4.63
N ILE A 109 -11.33 0.79 -5.63
CA ILE A 109 -11.81 1.48 -6.82
C ILE A 109 -13.00 0.75 -7.47
N ASP A 110 -14.04 1.49 -7.89
CA ASP A 110 -15.19 0.95 -8.62
C ASP A 110 -14.82 0.73 -10.10
N PRO A 111 -14.84 -0.52 -10.60
CA PRO A 111 -14.50 -0.80 -12.00
C PRO A 111 -15.46 -0.17 -13.02
N GLU A 112 -16.76 -0.02 -12.71
CA GLU A 112 -17.74 0.58 -13.64
C GLU A 112 -17.48 2.07 -13.80
N LEU A 113 -17.28 2.76 -12.68
CA LEU A 113 -16.93 4.17 -12.70
C LEU A 113 -15.54 4.39 -13.30
N THR A 114 -14.60 3.47 -13.09
CA THR A 114 -13.29 3.47 -13.73
C THR A 114 -13.41 3.43 -15.23
N GLU A 115 -14.20 2.52 -15.80
CA GLU A 115 -14.41 2.42 -17.25
C GLU A 115 -15.08 3.68 -17.83
N THR A 116 -16.07 4.20 -17.11
CA THR A 116 -16.77 5.44 -17.52
C THR A 116 -15.85 6.67 -17.53
N ALA A 117 -14.85 6.71 -16.67
CA ALA A 117 -13.90 7.82 -16.58
C ALA A 117 -12.79 7.81 -17.65
N ILE A 118 -12.69 6.75 -18.46
CA ILE A 118 -11.67 6.64 -19.50
C ILE A 118 -11.89 7.69 -20.59
N THR A 119 -10.81 8.38 -20.94
CA THR A 119 -10.73 9.35 -22.05
C THR A 119 -9.58 8.97 -22.99
N PRO A 120 -9.46 9.61 -24.18
CA PRO A 120 -8.29 9.42 -25.04
C PRO A 120 -6.94 9.82 -24.40
N ARG A 121 -6.96 10.53 -23.26
CA ARG A 121 -5.78 10.92 -22.50
C ARG A 121 -5.44 9.94 -21.39
N THR A 122 -6.29 8.97 -21.09
CA THR A 122 -6.04 7.99 -20.02
C THR A 122 -4.84 7.12 -20.37
N LYS A 123 -3.78 7.23 -19.56
CA LYS A 123 -2.51 6.56 -19.79
C LYS A 123 -2.30 5.33 -18.90
N ALA A 124 -2.93 5.32 -17.72
CA ALA A 124 -2.86 4.21 -16.77
C ALA A 124 -4.05 4.23 -15.80
N ILE A 125 -4.33 3.08 -15.17
CA ILE A 125 -5.26 2.94 -14.05
C ILE A 125 -4.48 2.35 -12.88
N ILE A 126 -4.59 2.96 -11.68
CA ILE A 126 -3.95 2.45 -10.47
C ILE A 126 -4.99 1.80 -9.56
N ALA A 127 -4.87 0.48 -9.40
CA ALA A 127 -5.62 -0.32 -8.45
C ALA A 127 -4.92 -0.24 -7.09
N VAL A 128 -5.51 0.48 -6.13
CA VAL A 128 -4.99 0.58 -4.76
C VAL A 128 -5.68 -0.45 -3.89
N HIS A 129 -4.91 -1.36 -3.33
CA HIS A 129 -5.39 -2.40 -2.41
C HIS A 129 -5.50 -1.86 -0.98
N LEU A 130 -6.56 -1.08 -0.74
CA LEU A 130 -6.71 -0.27 0.46
C LEU A 130 -6.83 -1.13 1.74
N TYR A 131 -5.95 -0.90 2.72
CA TYR A 131 -5.92 -1.59 4.04
C TYR A 131 -5.78 -3.12 3.96
N GLY A 132 -5.25 -3.63 2.84
CA GLY A 132 -5.14 -5.06 2.58
C GLY A 132 -6.34 -5.66 1.84
N ASN A 133 -7.42 -4.89 1.63
CA ASN A 133 -8.53 -5.28 0.75
C ASN A 133 -8.06 -5.31 -0.71
N LEU A 134 -8.72 -6.10 -1.54
CA LEU A 134 -8.32 -6.28 -2.92
C LEU A 134 -9.30 -5.63 -3.90
N CYS A 135 -8.76 -4.95 -4.88
CA CYS A 135 -9.52 -4.52 -6.05
C CYS A 135 -10.01 -5.73 -6.84
N ASP A 136 -11.11 -5.58 -7.56
CA ASP A 136 -11.58 -6.56 -8.55
C ASP A 136 -10.64 -6.55 -9.76
N MET A 137 -9.55 -7.32 -9.64
CA MET A 137 -8.48 -7.32 -10.64
C MET A 137 -8.95 -7.93 -11.97
N ASP A 138 -9.87 -8.90 -11.95
CA ASP A 138 -10.38 -9.51 -13.18
C ASP A 138 -11.14 -8.47 -14.03
N ARG A 139 -12.02 -7.68 -13.41
CA ARG A 139 -12.74 -6.59 -14.10
C ARG A 139 -11.80 -5.48 -14.56
N LEU A 140 -10.87 -5.04 -13.71
CA LEU A 140 -9.91 -3.99 -14.06
C LEU A 140 -8.99 -4.42 -15.20
N LEU A 141 -8.49 -5.67 -15.19
CA LEU A 141 -7.67 -6.20 -16.29
C LEU A 141 -8.45 -6.32 -17.59
N ALA A 142 -9.73 -6.75 -17.54
CA ALA A 142 -10.59 -6.77 -18.72
C ALA A 142 -10.80 -5.37 -19.30
N ILE A 143 -11.03 -4.35 -18.47
CA ILE A 143 -11.12 -2.95 -18.89
C ILE A 143 -9.79 -2.50 -19.50
N GLY A 144 -8.66 -2.77 -18.83
CA GLY A 144 -7.35 -2.43 -19.34
C GLY A 144 -7.05 -3.05 -20.71
N GLN A 145 -7.41 -4.32 -20.89
CA GLN A 145 -7.27 -5.03 -22.17
C GLN A 145 -8.16 -4.42 -23.26
N LYS A 146 -9.42 -4.14 -22.95
CA LYS A 146 -10.39 -3.56 -23.90
C LYS A 146 -9.95 -2.19 -24.42
N HIS A 147 -9.36 -1.36 -23.58
CA HIS A 147 -8.99 0.01 -23.90
C HIS A 147 -7.48 0.20 -24.17
N GLY A 148 -6.67 -0.86 -24.07
CA GLY A 148 -5.22 -0.78 -24.24
C GLY A 148 -4.50 0.00 -23.14
N ILE A 149 -5.06 0.04 -21.92
CA ILE A 149 -4.57 0.83 -20.79
C ILE A 149 -3.93 -0.13 -19.74
N PRO A 150 -2.68 0.11 -19.31
CA PRO A 150 -2.06 -0.72 -18.27
C PRO A 150 -2.73 -0.53 -16.91
N ILE A 151 -2.94 -1.64 -16.21
CA ILE A 151 -3.38 -1.67 -14.81
C ILE A 151 -2.15 -1.78 -13.93
N ILE A 152 -2.00 -0.89 -12.96
CA ILE A 152 -0.92 -0.81 -12.00
C ILE A 152 -1.47 -1.17 -10.62
N GLU A 153 -0.71 -1.90 -9.81
CA GLU A 153 -1.11 -2.19 -8.43
C GLU A 153 -0.32 -1.33 -7.45
N ASP A 154 -1.01 -0.52 -6.66
CA ASP A 154 -0.46 0.02 -5.42
C ASP A 154 -0.78 -0.98 -4.29
N ALA A 155 0.19 -1.83 -3.98
CA ALA A 155 0.13 -2.86 -2.96
C ALA A 155 0.87 -2.44 -1.66
N ALA A 156 1.06 -1.14 -1.45
CA ALA A 156 1.72 -0.60 -0.25
C ALA A 156 1.08 -1.07 1.07
N GLU A 157 -0.15 -1.54 1.01
CA GLU A 157 -0.98 -1.94 2.14
C GLU A 157 -1.43 -3.41 2.05
N ALA A 158 -0.94 -4.16 1.05
CA ALA A 158 -1.47 -5.47 0.70
C ALA A 158 -0.43 -6.60 0.74
N ILE A 159 0.67 -6.42 1.49
CA ILE A 159 1.62 -7.53 1.75
C ILE A 159 0.86 -8.66 2.45
N GLY A 160 0.91 -9.86 1.87
CA GLY A 160 0.17 -11.02 2.33
C GLY A 160 -1.23 -11.19 1.74
N SER A 161 -1.77 -10.18 1.05
CA SER A 161 -3.05 -10.30 0.35
C SER A 161 -2.92 -11.16 -0.91
N GLN A 162 -3.98 -11.93 -1.22
CA GLN A 162 -4.02 -12.81 -2.40
C GLN A 162 -5.37 -12.71 -3.11
N TYR A 163 -5.33 -12.61 -4.42
CA TYR A 163 -6.46 -12.60 -5.33
C TYR A 163 -6.45 -13.88 -6.17
N HIS A 164 -7.39 -14.80 -5.93
CA HIS A 164 -7.47 -16.11 -6.59
C HIS A 164 -6.11 -16.85 -6.61
N GLY A 165 -5.43 -16.86 -5.46
CA GLY A 165 -4.14 -17.52 -5.28
C GLY A 165 -2.91 -16.75 -5.79
N LYS A 166 -3.08 -15.63 -6.50
CA LYS A 166 -2.00 -14.73 -6.89
C LYS A 166 -1.79 -13.67 -5.82
N ARG A 167 -0.55 -13.36 -5.48
CA ARG A 167 -0.24 -12.32 -4.49
C ARG A 167 -0.49 -10.93 -5.08
N ALA A 168 -1.11 -10.05 -4.30
CA ALA A 168 -1.30 -8.65 -4.66
C ALA A 168 0.03 -8.00 -5.04
N GLY A 169 0.02 -7.15 -6.06
CA GLY A 169 1.19 -6.49 -6.61
C GLY A 169 1.95 -7.29 -7.67
N SER A 170 1.53 -8.55 -7.98
CA SER A 170 2.13 -9.38 -9.05
C SER A 170 1.19 -9.65 -10.23
N ILE A 171 0.01 -9.00 -10.26
CA ILE A 171 -1.08 -9.31 -11.20
C ILE A 171 -1.13 -8.32 -12.36
N GLY A 172 -0.95 -7.02 -12.09
CA GLY A 172 -0.97 -5.95 -13.08
C GLY A 172 0.32 -5.82 -13.88
N LYS A 173 0.45 -4.70 -14.60
CA LYS A 173 1.65 -4.37 -15.41
C LYS A 173 2.90 -4.25 -14.55
N PHE A 174 2.76 -3.63 -13.38
CA PHE A 174 3.70 -3.65 -12.27
C PHE A 174 2.96 -3.40 -10.96
N GLY A 175 3.55 -3.83 -9.86
CA GLY A 175 3.10 -3.54 -8.51
C GLY A 175 4.14 -2.79 -7.70
N THR A 176 3.68 -2.00 -6.73
CA THR A 176 4.55 -1.26 -5.82
C THR A 176 4.22 -1.54 -4.37
N PHE A 177 5.24 -1.56 -3.53
CA PHE A 177 5.15 -1.90 -2.12
C PHE A 177 5.83 -0.86 -1.26
N SER A 178 5.35 -0.70 -0.02
CA SER A 178 5.94 0.17 0.98
C SER A 178 6.51 -0.63 2.15
N PHE A 179 7.71 -0.24 2.57
CA PHE A 179 8.38 -0.75 3.75
C PHE A 179 8.58 0.36 4.80
N HIS A 180 7.68 1.37 4.80
CA HIS A 180 7.63 2.37 5.85
C HIS A 180 7.41 1.71 7.21
N GLY A 181 7.85 2.36 8.29
CA GLY A 181 7.80 1.84 9.67
C GLY A 181 6.43 1.39 10.18
N THR A 182 5.34 1.76 9.49
CA THR A 182 3.97 1.35 9.84
C THR A 182 3.47 0.12 9.09
N LYS A 183 4.20 -0.40 8.10
CA LYS A 183 3.75 -1.50 7.24
C LYS A 183 3.98 -2.86 7.88
N THR A 184 3.44 -3.91 7.25
CA THR A 184 3.54 -5.30 7.75
C THR A 184 4.99 -5.77 7.89
N ILE A 185 5.84 -5.44 6.91
CA ILE A 185 7.29 -5.52 6.98
C ILE A 185 7.88 -4.13 6.77
N THR A 186 9.05 -3.86 7.36
CA THR A 186 9.64 -2.52 7.34
C THR A 186 11.14 -2.54 7.09
N THR A 187 11.62 -1.46 6.46
CA THR A 187 13.03 -1.08 6.37
C THR A 187 13.29 0.31 6.98
N GLY A 188 12.32 0.79 7.82
CA GLY A 188 12.24 2.18 8.30
C GLY A 188 11.57 3.07 7.27
N GLU A 189 12.23 3.31 6.17
CA GLU A 189 11.72 3.82 4.90
C GLU A 189 12.16 2.87 3.78
N GLY A 190 11.33 2.73 2.74
CA GLY A 190 11.66 1.88 1.60
C GLY A 190 10.44 1.53 0.76
N GLY A 191 10.70 0.95 -0.39
CA GLY A 191 9.70 0.43 -1.31
C GLY A 191 10.28 -0.60 -2.26
N MET A 192 9.41 -1.18 -3.07
CA MET A 192 9.78 -2.13 -4.13
C MET A 192 8.87 -1.92 -5.33
N LEU A 193 9.42 -1.95 -6.53
CA LEU A 193 8.66 -2.14 -7.76
C LEU A 193 8.86 -3.58 -8.22
N VAL A 194 7.76 -4.24 -8.58
CA VAL A 194 7.77 -5.63 -9.08
C VAL A 194 7.09 -5.70 -10.42
N THR A 195 7.63 -6.46 -11.36
CA THR A 195 7.03 -6.67 -12.68
C THR A 195 7.44 -8.00 -13.31
N ASN A 196 6.62 -8.48 -14.24
CA ASN A 196 6.95 -9.61 -15.11
C ASN A 196 7.39 -9.17 -16.51
N ASP A 197 7.39 -7.86 -16.78
CA ASP A 197 7.77 -7.26 -18.06
C ASP A 197 9.26 -6.90 -18.05
N ALA A 198 10.06 -7.59 -18.88
CA ALA A 198 11.49 -7.36 -18.96
C ALA A 198 11.86 -5.97 -19.50
N ALA A 199 11.10 -5.44 -20.46
CA ALA A 199 11.38 -4.12 -21.04
C ALA A 199 11.10 -3.01 -20.02
N LEU A 200 9.98 -3.10 -19.29
CA LEU A 200 9.67 -2.20 -18.20
C LEU A 200 10.73 -2.25 -17.10
N TYR A 201 11.15 -3.45 -16.70
CA TYR A 201 12.21 -3.64 -15.71
C TYR A 201 13.50 -2.92 -16.11
N GLU A 202 14.02 -3.12 -17.33
CA GLU A 202 15.24 -2.44 -17.79
C GLU A 202 15.08 -0.91 -17.83
N THR A 203 13.92 -0.41 -18.22
CA THR A 203 13.63 1.03 -18.22
C THR A 203 13.64 1.59 -16.81
N VAL A 204 12.93 0.95 -15.87
CA VAL A 204 12.88 1.37 -14.45
C VAL A 204 14.26 1.27 -13.81
N LEU A 205 15.01 0.21 -14.09
CA LEU A 205 16.38 0.04 -13.57
C LEU A 205 17.29 1.19 -14.05
N THR A 206 17.21 1.56 -15.33
CA THR A 206 17.93 2.71 -15.90
C THR A 206 17.51 4.01 -15.23
N LEU A 207 16.22 4.28 -15.10
CA LEU A 207 15.68 5.46 -14.42
C LEU A 207 16.14 5.54 -12.96
N SER A 208 16.19 4.41 -12.23
CA SER A 208 16.59 4.37 -10.81
C SER A 208 18.04 4.72 -10.56
N ASN A 209 18.89 4.67 -11.60
CA ASN A 209 20.32 4.90 -11.53
C ASN A 209 20.74 6.15 -12.30
N HIS A 210 20.08 7.27 -12.07
CA HIS A 210 20.33 8.56 -12.76
C HIS A 210 20.18 8.51 -14.29
N GLY A 211 19.45 7.54 -14.84
CA GLY A 211 19.31 7.35 -16.28
C GLY A 211 20.50 6.65 -16.94
N ARG A 212 21.37 6.01 -16.17
CA ARG A 212 22.49 5.23 -16.69
C ARG A 212 22.08 3.79 -16.94
N ALA A 213 22.07 3.37 -18.19
CA ALA A 213 21.70 2.01 -18.57
C ALA A 213 22.69 0.97 -18.04
N ARG A 214 22.21 -0.25 -17.86
CA ARG A 214 23.05 -1.42 -17.54
C ARG A 214 24.05 -1.63 -18.67
N GLY A 215 25.31 -1.84 -18.32
CA GLY A 215 26.40 -2.04 -19.31
C GLY A 215 26.97 -0.76 -19.91
N GLN A 216 26.48 0.44 -19.54
CA GLN A 216 27.11 1.69 -19.94
C GLN A 216 28.52 1.78 -19.36
N THR A 217 29.55 1.72 -20.22
CA THR A 217 30.97 1.71 -19.85
C THR A 217 31.57 3.11 -19.75
N LYS A 218 31.00 4.09 -20.45
CA LYS A 218 31.48 5.48 -20.41
C LYS A 218 31.19 6.09 -19.04
N GLN A 219 32.23 6.48 -18.34
CA GLN A 219 32.12 7.02 -16.98
C GLN A 219 31.32 8.34 -16.96
N PHE A 220 30.40 8.49 -16.00
CA PHE A 220 29.52 9.65 -15.81
C PHE A 220 28.66 10.01 -17.03
N TRP A 221 28.31 9.02 -17.86
CA TRP A 221 27.51 9.24 -19.05
C TRP A 221 26.12 8.60 -18.88
N PRO A 222 25.07 9.39 -18.50
CA PRO A 222 23.71 8.92 -18.48
C PRO A 222 23.13 8.89 -19.90
N ASP A 223 22.21 7.96 -20.15
CA ASP A 223 21.54 7.80 -21.45
C ASP A 223 20.21 8.56 -21.47
N MET A 224 19.68 8.91 -20.30
CA MET A 224 18.45 9.70 -20.12
C MET A 224 18.49 10.45 -18.79
N VAL A 225 17.54 11.38 -18.57
CA VAL A 225 17.29 11.96 -17.25
C VAL A 225 16.58 10.94 -16.38
N GLY A 226 17.20 10.55 -15.27
CA GLY A 226 16.67 9.57 -14.35
C GLY A 226 16.51 10.11 -12.92
N PHE A 227 16.25 9.19 -12.00
CA PHE A 227 16.00 9.48 -10.59
C PHE A 227 17.10 8.90 -9.70
N LYS A 228 17.09 9.28 -8.42
CA LYS A 228 17.90 8.65 -7.37
C LYS A 228 16.99 8.17 -6.23
N TYR A 229 16.21 7.13 -6.51
CA TYR A 229 15.32 6.48 -5.54
C TYR A 229 15.83 5.11 -5.09
N LYS A 230 17.12 4.84 -5.26
CA LYS A 230 17.71 3.56 -4.86
C LYS A 230 17.71 3.41 -3.34
N MET A 231 17.32 2.24 -2.86
CA MET A 231 17.40 1.86 -1.45
C MET A 231 18.86 1.78 -1.01
N SER A 232 19.15 2.08 0.26
CA SER A 232 20.47 1.85 0.83
C SER A 232 20.67 0.39 1.23
N ASN A 233 21.94 -0.06 1.24
CA ASN A 233 22.28 -1.43 1.62
C ASN A 233 21.87 -1.75 3.07
N ILE A 234 21.92 -0.77 3.99
CA ILE A 234 21.50 -0.92 5.39
C ILE A 234 19.98 -1.15 5.48
N GLN A 235 19.18 -0.38 4.75
CA GLN A 235 17.73 -0.59 4.68
C GLN A 235 17.40 -1.97 4.11
N ALA A 236 18.06 -2.37 3.02
CA ALA A 236 17.87 -3.67 2.41
C ALA A 236 18.25 -4.84 3.34
N ALA A 237 19.27 -4.67 4.20
CA ALA A 237 19.65 -5.67 5.20
C ALA A 237 18.53 -5.90 6.21
N ILE A 238 17.87 -4.85 6.70
CA ILE A 238 16.67 -4.98 7.54
C ILE A 238 15.57 -5.70 6.75
N GLY A 239 15.37 -5.34 5.47
CA GLY A 239 14.42 -5.99 4.57
C GLY A 239 14.67 -7.49 4.42
N CYS A 240 15.91 -7.92 4.28
CA CYS A 240 16.28 -9.34 4.24
C CYS A 240 15.85 -10.10 5.50
N ALA A 241 16.11 -9.51 6.68
CA ALA A 241 15.69 -10.10 7.95
C ALA A 241 14.17 -10.19 8.08
N GLN A 242 13.46 -9.14 7.66
CA GLN A 242 11.99 -9.12 7.63
C GLN A 242 11.43 -10.19 6.67
N MET A 243 12.08 -10.44 5.54
CA MET A 243 11.67 -11.50 4.60
C MET A 243 11.83 -12.89 5.19
N GLU A 244 12.82 -13.16 6.02
CA GLU A 244 12.97 -14.44 6.72
C GLU A 244 11.82 -14.69 7.72
N ARG A 245 11.12 -13.64 8.15
CA ARG A 245 9.99 -13.67 9.09
C ARG A 245 8.65 -13.33 8.46
N ILE A 246 8.57 -13.19 7.14
CA ILE A 246 7.39 -12.61 6.47
C ILE A 246 6.10 -13.37 6.78
N ASP A 247 6.13 -14.69 6.81
CA ASP A 247 4.94 -15.50 7.10
C ASP A 247 4.49 -15.35 8.56
N GLU A 248 5.43 -15.27 9.53
CA GLU A 248 5.14 -14.95 10.93
C GLU A 248 4.43 -13.60 11.04
N LEU A 249 4.96 -12.57 10.37
CA LEU A 249 4.45 -11.21 10.46
C LEU A 249 3.05 -11.08 9.81
N ILE A 250 2.84 -11.70 8.65
CA ILE A 250 1.54 -11.74 7.98
C ILE A 250 0.52 -12.51 8.84
N ASN A 251 0.86 -13.69 9.32
CA ASN A 251 -0.04 -14.51 10.11
C ASN A 251 -0.49 -13.78 11.38
N ARG A 252 0.44 -13.08 12.05
CA ARG A 252 0.09 -12.30 13.24
C ARG A 252 -0.88 -11.15 12.94
N LYS A 253 -0.70 -10.43 11.82
CA LYS A 253 -1.64 -9.40 11.37
C LYS A 253 -3.04 -9.99 11.12
N ARG A 254 -3.11 -11.14 10.47
CA ARG A 254 -4.38 -11.85 10.20
C ARG A 254 -5.06 -12.34 11.48
N GLU A 255 -4.30 -12.83 12.47
CA GLU A 255 -4.83 -13.19 13.78
C GLU A 255 -5.48 -11.99 14.48
N ILE A 256 -4.84 -10.83 14.45
CA ILE A 256 -5.37 -9.59 15.05
C ILE A 256 -6.67 -9.18 14.35
N LEU A 257 -6.70 -9.15 13.01
CA LEU A 257 -7.92 -8.85 12.26
C LEU A 257 -9.05 -9.84 12.60
N LYS A 258 -8.75 -11.14 12.60
CA LYS A 258 -9.72 -12.18 12.96
C LYS A 258 -10.29 -11.96 14.36
N TYR A 259 -9.42 -11.63 15.34
CA TYR A 259 -9.82 -11.39 16.72
C TYR A 259 -10.81 -10.22 16.83
N TYR A 260 -10.60 -9.13 16.10
CA TYR A 260 -11.51 -7.99 16.07
C TYR A 260 -12.81 -8.34 15.32
N ARG A 261 -12.74 -8.96 14.15
CA ARG A 261 -13.92 -9.33 13.34
C ARG A 261 -14.89 -10.21 14.10
N GLU A 262 -14.42 -11.28 14.74
CA GLU A 262 -15.25 -12.21 15.51
C GLU A 262 -16.07 -11.56 16.63
N ARG A 263 -15.72 -10.35 17.02
CA ARG A 263 -16.40 -9.61 18.10
C ARG A 263 -17.19 -8.43 17.56
N LEU A 264 -16.61 -7.62 16.71
CA LEU A 264 -17.20 -6.37 16.28
C LEU A 264 -18.25 -6.56 15.19
N GLU A 265 -18.13 -7.56 14.31
CA GLU A 265 -19.15 -7.85 13.29
C GLU A 265 -20.42 -8.51 13.88
N LYS A 266 -20.46 -8.79 15.18
CA LYS A 266 -21.71 -9.15 15.90
C LYS A 266 -22.60 -7.93 16.19
N LEU A 267 -22.04 -6.73 16.12
CA LEU A 267 -22.80 -5.49 16.28
C LEU A 267 -23.56 -5.23 14.96
N ASN A 268 -24.84 -4.93 15.06
CA ASN A 268 -25.66 -4.67 13.87
C ASN A 268 -25.16 -3.41 13.15
N GLY A 269 -25.02 -3.46 11.82
CA GLY A 269 -24.52 -2.33 11.03
C GLY A 269 -23.03 -2.06 11.19
N VAL A 270 -22.24 -3.04 11.65
CA VAL A 270 -20.78 -2.96 11.71
C VAL A 270 -20.17 -3.90 10.68
N LYS A 271 -19.21 -3.39 9.91
CA LYS A 271 -18.43 -4.15 8.92
C LYS A 271 -16.94 -3.90 9.15
N MET A 272 -16.15 -4.92 8.85
CA MET A 272 -14.69 -4.82 8.85
C MET A 272 -14.12 -5.20 7.47
N ASN A 273 -12.79 -5.20 7.36
CA ASN A 273 -12.09 -5.56 6.11
C ASN A 273 -12.68 -6.84 5.51
N PRO A 274 -13.19 -6.81 4.27
CA PRO A 274 -13.82 -7.97 3.65
C PRO A 274 -12.78 -9.02 3.23
N GLU A 275 -13.25 -10.26 3.16
CA GLU A 275 -12.46 -11.38 2.64
C GLU A 275 -13.40 -12.27 1.80
N PRO A 276 -13.78 -11.82 0.58
CA PRO A 276 -14.65 -12.60 -0.31
C PRO A 276 -14.01 -13.92 -0.71
N THR A 277 -14.83 -14.87 -1.17
CA THR A 277 -14.35 -16.18 -1.64
C THR A 277 -13.28 -16.03 -2.72
N GLY A 278 -12.16 -16.74 -2.54
CA GLY A 278 -10.99 -16.66 -3.42
C GLY A 278 -10.05 -15.51 -3.13
N MET A 279 -10.36 -14.65 -2.16
CA MET A 279 -9.50 -13.56 -1.72
C MET A 279 -8.98 -13.80 -0.31
N VAL A 280 -7.74 -13.37 -0.05
CA VAL A 280 -7.11 -13.37 1.27
C VAL A 280 -6.69 -11.95 1.58
N ASN A 281 -7.13 -11.40 2.71
CA ASN A 281 -6.71 -10.08 3.17
C ASN A 281 -5.41 -10.18 3.97
N GLY A 282 -4.39 -9.43 3.61
CA GLY A 282 -3.09 -9.36 4.32
C GLY A 282 -3.18 -8.69 5.70
N ALA A 283 -4.32 -8.06 6.00
CA ALA A 283 -4.64 -7.50 7.31
C ALA A 283 -3.65 -6.43 7.82
N TRP A 284 -3.12 -5.62 6.90
CA TRP A 284 -2.22 -4.54 7.32
C TRP A 284 -2.89 -3.67 8.38
N MET A 285 -4.15 -3.26 8.14
CA MET A 285 -4.87 -2.36 9.02
C MET A 285 -6.31 -2.84 9.24
N PRO A 286 -6.63 -3.40 10.42
CA PRO A 286 -8.02 -3.68 10.78
C PRO A 286 -8.82 -2.38 10.81
N THR A 287 -9.88 -2.33 10.04
CA THR A 287 -10.72 -1.15 9.87
C THR A 287 -12.16 -1.50 10.21
N VAL A 288 -12.82 -0.70 11.02
CA VAL A 288 -14.24 -0.82 11.33
C VAL A 288 -15.02 0.30 10.66
N VAL A 289 -16.10 -0.06 9.99
CA VAL A 289 -17.03 0.86 9.32
C VAL A 289 -18.43 0.61 9.89
N PHE A 290 -19.11 1.69 10.25
CA PHE A 290 -20.48 1.64 10.76
C PHE A 290 -21.47 2.05 9.67
N ASP A 291 -22.67 1.44 9.66
CA ASP A 291 -23.76 1.93 8.83
C ASP A 291 -24.25 3.30 9.34
N GLY A 292 -24.77 4.12 8.43
CA GLY A 292 -25.19 5.49 8.76
C GLY A 292 -26.28 5.57 9.83
N GLU A 293 -27.13 4.55 9.92
CA GLU A 293 -28.25 4.46 10.89
C GLU A 293 -27.77 4.25 12.33
N THR A 294 -26.51 3.82 12.54
CA THR A 294 -25.97 3.62 13.89
C THR A 294 -25.73 4.90 14.66
N GLY A 295 -25.69 6.07 13.97
CA GLY A 295 -25.37 7.36 14.57
C GLY A 295 -23.91 7.48 15.06
N VAL A 296 -23.06 6.49 14.82
CA VAL A 296 -21.63 6.52 15.14
C VAL A 296 -20.91 7.37 14.10
N THR A 297 -20.09 8.33 14.58
CA THR A 297 -19.27 9.18 13.70
C THR A 297 -17.79 8.97 13.98
N ARG A 298 -16.96 9.30 12.99
CA ARG A 298 -15.51 9.29 13.14
C ARG A 298 -15.04 10.14 14.31
N GLU A 299 -15.66 11.31 14.52
CA GLU A 299 -15.31 12.26 15.59
C GLU A 299 -15.60 11.64 16.97
N LYS A 300 -16.74 10.97 17.13
CA LYS A 300 -17.08 10.23 18.37
C LYS A 300 -16.07 9.10 18.63
N LEU A 301 -15.76 8.29 17.60
CA LEU A 301 -14.76 7.22 17.70
C LEU A 301 -13.39 7.77 18.10
N HIS A 302 -12.90 8.77 17.39
CA HIS A 302 -11.60 9.36 17.65
C HIS A 302 -11.50 9.94 19.07
N ALA A 303 -12.54 10.64 19.54
CA ALA A 303 -12.60 11.17 20.90
C ALA A 303 -12.62 10.04 21.95
N ALA A 304 -13.39 8.97 21.73
CA ALA A 304 -13.47 7.83 22.65
C ALA A 304 -12.12 7.10 22.76
N PHE A 305 -11.43 6.85 21.64
CA PHE A 305 -10.10 6.25 21.64
C PHE A 305 -9.06 7.14 22.35
N ALA A 306 -9.09 8.43 22.09
CA ALA A 306 -8.18 9.39 22.73
C ALA A 306 -8.37 9.42 24.25
N ALA A 307 -9.63 9.37 24.75
CA ALA A 307 -9.95 9.34 26.16
C ALA A 307 -9.37 8.11 26.90
N GLU A 308 -9.24 6.99 26.22
CA GLU A 308 -8.67 5.75 26.72
C GLU A 308 -7.15 5.59 26.47
N ASN A 309 -6.49 6.67 25.99
CA ASN A 309 -5.07 6.68 25.61
C ASN A 309 -4.72 5.60 24.55
N ILE A 310 -5.61 5.43 23.56
CA ILE A 310 -5.46 4.52 22.44
C ILE A 310 -5.29 5.33 21.16
N ASP A 311 -4.20 5.09 20.43
CA ASP A 311 -3.89 5.74 19.15
C ASP A 311 -4.58 4.98 18.01
N ALA A 312 -5.78 5.41 17.64
CA ALA A 312 -6.49 4.93 16.45
C ALA A 312 -6.36 5.94 15.31
N ARG A 313 -6.45 5.47 14.06
CA ARG A 313 -6.28 6.34 12.89
C ARG A 313 -7.59 6.49 12.12
N VAL A 314 -7.85 7.72 11.67
CA VAL A 314 -8.99 7.99 10.80
C VAL A 314 -8.85 7.23 9.48
N PHE A 315 -9.98 6.86 8.90
CA PHE A 315 -10.04 6.37 7.52
C PHE A 315 -9.56 7.49 6.58
N PHE A 316 -8.91 7.16 5.47
CA PHE A 316 -8.39 8.17 4.55
C PHE A 316 -9.49 9.10 4.04
N TRP A 317 -9.17 10.38 3.96
CA TRP A 317 -10.01 11.38 3.35
C TRP A 317 -10.08 11.17 1.83
N PRO A 318 -11.20 11.57 1.18
CA PRO A 318 -11.21 11.64 -0.28
C PRO A 318 -10.11 12.59 -0.76
N LEU A 319 -9.31 12.17 -1.71
CA LEU A 319 -8.24 13.01 -2.26
C LEU A 319 -8.81 14.28 -2.91
N SER A 320 -9.96 14.16 -3.57
CA SER A 320 -10.66 15.31 -4.14
C SER A 320 -11.17 16.32 -3.11
N SER A 321 -11.20 15.97 -1.81
CA SER A 321 -11.53 16.93 -0.73
C SER A 321 -10.36 17.79 -0.29
N LEU A 322 -9.14 17.42 -0.68
CA LEU A 322 -7.94 18.19 -0.35
C LEU A 322 -7.90 19.48 -1.17
N SER A 323 -7.51 20.60 -0.53
CA SER A 323 -7.49 21.93 -1.16
C SER A 323 -6.60 22.07 -2.41
N ILE A 324 -5.74 21.07 -2.65
CA ILE A 324 -4.83 21.00 -3.80
C ILE A 324 -5.47 20.34 -5.04
N PHE A 325 -6.67 19.77 -4.91
CA PHE A 325 -7.40 19.14 -6.00
C PHE A 325 -8.79 19.76 -6.16
N ALA A 326 -9.42 19.49 -7.30
CA ALA A 326 -10.80 19.88 -7.54
C ALA A 326 -11.75 18.95 -6.76
N VAL A 327 -12.71 19.55 -6.03
CA VAL A 327 -13.71 18.81 -5.28
C VAL A 327 -14.60 17.98 -6.20
N ASN A 328 -14.81 16.71 -5.85
CA ASN A 328 -15.70 15.79 -6.58
C ASN A 328 -16.72 15.12 -5.64
N PRO A 329 -17.78 15.81 -5.21
CA PRO A 329 -18.78 15.28 -4.27
C PRO A 329 -19.65 14.17 -4.89
N GLY A 330 -19.52 13.91 -6.19
CA GLY A 330 -20.15 12.79 -6.88
C GLY A 330 -19.63 11.43 -6.41
N ASN A 331 -18.44 11.36 -5.83
CA ASN A 331 -17.83 10.16 -5.25
C ASN A 331 -18.42 9.87 -3.86
N LYS A 332 -19.69 9.45 -3.80
CA LYS A 332 -20.50 9.36 -2.59
C LYS A 332 -19.94 8.44 -1.51
N HIS A 333 -19.40 7.28 -1.91
CA HIS A 333 -18.83 6.31 -0.98
C HIS A 333 -17.51 6.81 -0.41
N SER A 334 -16.67 7.40 -1.25
CA SER A 334 -15.40 8.03 -0.82
C SER A 334 -15.61 9.16 0.19
N TYR A 335 -16.69 9.92 0.05
CA TYR A 335 -17.03 10.98 1.03
C TYR A 335 -17.79 10.46 2.25
N GLY A 336 -18.64 9.43 2.08
CA GLY A 336 -19.52 8.93 3.13
C GLY A 336 -18.85 7.97 4.12
N ILE A 337 -18.07 7.00 3.64
CA ILE A 337 -17.46 5.97 4.49
C ILE A 337 -16.49 6.54 5.52
N PRO A 338 -15.56 7.45 5.17
CA PRO A 338 -14.62 8.03 6.13
C PRO A 338 -15.26 8.76 7.31
N THR A 339 -16.52 9.20 7.19
CA THR A 339 -17.22 9.92 8.27
C THR A 339 -17.66 9.02 9.42
N ARG A 340 -17.64 7.69 9.23
CA ARG A 340 -18.15 6.68 10.18
C ARG A 340 -17.25 5.44 10.24
N ALA A 341 -15.95 5.64 10.02
CA ALA A 341 -14.96 4.58 10.00
C ALA A 341 -13.71 4.96 10.79
N ILE A 342 -13.03 3.95 11.32
CA ILE A 342 -11.74 4.14 12.01
C ILE A 342 -10.87 2.89 11.86
N ASN A 343 -9.56 3.10 11.78
CA ASN A 343 -8.55 2.07 11.74
C ASN A 343 -8.10 1.72 13.17
N LEU A 344 -8.10 0.44 13.50
CA LEU A 344 -7.80 -0.06 14.85
C LEU A 344 -6.32 -0.38 15.01
N PRO A 345 -5.78 -0.30 16.25
CA PRO A 345 -4.43 -0.72 16.59
C PRO A 345 -4.09 -2.13 16.08
N SER A 346 -2.94 -2.24 15.40
CA SER A 346 -2.46 -3.52 14.88
C SER A 346 -0.93 -3.54 14.80
N TYR A 347 -0.29 -4.27 15.69
CA TYR A 347 1.16 -4.51 15.70
C TYR A 347 1.48 -5.87 16.32
N HIS A 348 2.65 -6.43 15.99
CA HIS A 348 2.99 -7.83 16.25
C HIS A 348 2.85 -8.23 17.71
N ASP A 349 3.31 -7.39 18.65
CA ASP A 349 3.31 -7.65 20.09
C ASP A 349 2.11 -7.04 20.85
N ILE A 350 1.02 -6.67 20.16
CA ILE A 350 -0.20 -6.22 20.83
C ILE A 350 -0.77 -7.34 21.70
N SER A 351 -1.06 -7.04 22.97
CA SER A 351 -1.59 -8.01 23.91
C SER A 351 -3.09 -8.28 23.71
N LEU A 352 -3.57 -9.44 24.17
CA LEU A 352 -5.01 -9.72 24.21
C LEU A 352 -5.76 -8.72 25.08
N GLU A 353 -5.16 -8.23 26.16
CA GLU A 353 -5.73 -7.22 27.03
C GLU A 353 -5.90 -5.89 26.28
N ASP A 354 -4.88 -5.44 25.56
CA ASP A 354 -4.96 -4.23 24.75
C ASP A 354 -6.03 -4.34 23.66
N MET A 355 -6.10 -5.50 22.97
CA MET A 355 -7.16 -5.72 21.97
C MET A 355 -8.57 -5.71 22.59
N ARG A 356 -8.75 -6.22 23.82
CA ARG A 356 -10.03 -6.11 24.54
C ARG A 356 -10.38 -4.67 24.87
N ARG A 357 -9.41 -3.86 25.28
CA ARG A 357 -9.61 -2.41 25.52
C ARG A 357 -10.03 -1.70 24.25
N VAL A 358 -9.41 -2.00 23.11
CA VAL A 358 -9.80 -1.46 21.79
C VAL A 358 -11.26 -1.81 21.48
N ILE A 359 -11.67 -3.06 21.64
CA ILE A 359 -13.04 -3.52 21.41
C ILE A 359 -14.02 -2.80 22.34
N ALA A 360 -13.72 -2.69 23.64
CA ALA A 360 -14.59 -2.01 24.60
C ALA A 360 -14.87 -0.55 24.23
N VAL A 361 -13.89 0.16 23.63
CA VAL A 361 -14.10 1.52 23.14
C VAL A 361 -15.07 1.53 21.96
N VAL A 362 -14.94 0.61 21.01
CA VAL A 362 -15.85 0.50 19.86
C VAL A 362 -17.26 0.20 20.33
N GLU A 363 -17.44 -0.82 21.18
CA GLU A 363 -18.74 -1.22 21.75
C GLU A 363 -19.37 -0.07 22.56
N GLY A 364 -18.59 0.62 23.40
CA GLY A 364 -19.05 1.73 24.20
C GLY A 364 -19.46 2.96 23.37
N THR A 365 -18.92 3.12 22.16
CA THR A 365 -19.30 4.18 21.22
C THR A 365 -20.56 3.79 20.45
N TYR A 366 -20.72 2.51 20.12
CA TYR A 366 -21.89 1.97 19.42
C TYR A 366 -23.16 2.02 20.28
N GLY A 367 -23.05 1.86 21.58
CA GLY A 367 -24.19 1.82 22.52
C GLY A 367 -24.69 3.21 22.98
N ARG A 368 -24.13 4.29 22.44
CA ARG A 368 -24.44 5.69 22.80
C ARG A 368 -24.95 6.43 21.55
#